data_85fed9a9b8cafc034c50d2efb582ced1
#
_entry.id   85fed9a9b8cafc034c50d2efb582ced1
#
_cell.length_a   1.000
_cell.length_b   1.000
_cell.length_c   1.000
_cell.angle_alpha   90.00
_cell.angle_beta   90.00
_cell.angle_gamma   90.00
#
_symmetry.space_group_name_H-M   'P 1'
#
loop_
_entity.id
_entity.type
_entity.pdbx_description
1 polymer ?
#
loop_
_entity_poly.entity_id
_entity_poly.type
_entity_poly.pdbx_seq_one_letter_code
_entity_poly.pdbx_strand_id
1 'polypeptide(L)'
;MCIRDSSRVQWKVDIKDNTYVKRTNEAGNVLPEDNWVWAPTGVINIHYPELWSFVFFSDDRGDAPCDITIPEDEYRKWELRKLYYAENILFETTGSYSDSLTVLQETLAAYAPNDFNKTVKALDYTIETTSHSYLITCPSADGAHLLLLYSNGKVEKVTR
;
A
#
# COMPACT_ATOMS: atom_id res chain seq x y z
N MET A 1 -4.65 8.75 -20.71
CA MET A 1 -5.53 8.35 -19.57
C MET A 1 -4.73 7.45 -18.66
N CYS A 2 -4.65 7.74 -17.38
CA CYS A 2 -3.98 6.88 -16.41
C CYS A 2 -5.02 6.01 -15.73
N ILE A 3 -4.83 4.70 -15.77
CA ILE A 3 -5.66 3.73 -15.06
C ILE A 3 -4.74 2.99 -14.09
N ARG A 4 -5.13 2.94 -12.83
CA ARG A 4 -4.48 2.07 -11.88
C ARG A 4 -5.01 0.66 -12.09
N ASP A 5 -4.15 -0.22 -12.57
CA ASP A 5 -4.48 -1.62 -12.74
C ASP A 5 -4.15 -2.39 -11.47
N SER A 6 -5.16 -3.02 -10.91
CA SER A 6 -5.04 -4.02 -9.85
C SER A 6 -5.43 -5.42 -10.32
N SER A 7 -5.66 -5.57 -11.62
CA SER A 7 -5.91 -6.85 -12.25
C SER A 7 -4.60 -7.60 -12.36
N ARG A 8 -4.39 -8.59 -11.52
CA ARG A 8 -3.17 -9.38 -11.47
C ARG A 8 -3.47 -10.82 -11.20
N VAL A 9 -2.59 -11.67 -11.66
CA VAL A 9 -2.46 -13.00 -11.10
C VAL A 9 -1.92 -12.85 -9.69
N GLN A 10 -2.71 -13.24 -8.72
CA GLN A 10 -2.29 -13.27 -7.35
C GLN A 10 -1.44 -14.51 -7.12
N TRP A 11 -0.21 -14.30 -6.73
CA TRP A 11 0.63 -15.38 -6.25
C TRP A 11 0.38 -15.62 -4.77
N LYS A 12 0.37 -16.88 -4.37
CA LYS A 12 0.48 -17.23 -2.97
C LYS A 12 1.90 -16.95 -2.54
N VAL A 13 2.05 -15.99 -1.64
CA VAL A 13 3.35 -15.55 -1.13
C VAL A 13 3.40 -15.73 0.38
N ASP A 14 4.59 -15.97 0.88
CA ASP A 14 4.97 -15.97 2.30
C ASP A 14 6.08 -14.96 2.51
N ILE A 15 6.33 -14.61 3.76
CA ILE A 15 7.48 -13.79 4.14
C ILE A 15 8.50 -14.70 4.83
N LYS A 16 9.70 -14.78 4.27
CA LYS A 16 10.83 -15.48 4.88
C LYS A 16 12.02 -14.55 4.92
N ASP A 17 12.65 -14.45 6.08
CA ASP A 17 13.82 -13.57 6.28
C ASP A 17 13.55 -12.14 5.82
N ASN A 18 12.37 -11.61 6.13
CA ASN A 18 11.88 -10.30 5.70
C ASN A 18 11.84 -10.08 4.17
N THR A 19 11.68 -11.14 3.40
CA THR A 19 11.61 -11.08 1.93
C THR A 19 10.37 -11.84 1.44
N TYR A 20 9.67 -11.32 0.45
CA TYR A 20 8.57 -12.02 -0.18
C TYR A 20 9.08 -13.22 -0.97
N VAL A 21 8.54 -14.39 -0.68
CA VAL A 21 8.84 -15.64 -1.38
C VAL A 21 7.55 -16.30 -1.85
N LYS A 22 7.60 -16.95 -3.00
CA LYS A 22 6.46 -17.73 -3.47
C LYS A 22 6.22 -18.91 -2.53
N ARG A 23 4.97 -19.10 -2.14
CA ARG A 23 4.57 -20.23 -1.30
C ARG A 23 4.80 -21.54 -2.03
N THR A 24 5.26 -22.54 -1.31
CA THR A 24 5.49 -23.90 -1.84
C THR A 24 4.51 -24.89 -1.22
N ASN A 25 4.25 -25.99 -1.93
CA ASN A 25 3.55 -27.15 -1.37
C ASN A 25 4.48 -28.00 -0.50
N GLU A 26 3.94 -29.06 0.11
CA GLU A 26 4.71 -29.99 0.94
C GLU A 26 5.89 -30.67 0.22
N ALA A 27 5.81 -30.80 -1.10
CA ALA A 27 6.89 -31.32 -1.93
C ALA A 27 7.95 -30.28 -2.31
N GLY A 28 7.83 -29.03 -1.86
CA GLY A 28 8.75 -27.94 -2.16
C GLY A 28 8.52 -27.25 -3.50
N ASN A 29 7.50 -27.64 -4.28
CA ASN A 29 7.19 -27.00 -5.54
C ASN A 29 6.43 -25.70 -5.30
N VAL A 30 6.76 -24.66 -6.06
CA VAL A 30 6.04 -23.37 -6.04
C VAL A 30 4.58 -23.62 -6.42
N LEU A 31 3.65 -23.07 -5.63
CA LEU A 31 2.23 -23.15 -5.93
C LEU A 31 1.93 -22.41 -7.24
N PRO A 32 0.97 -22.92 -8.04
CA PRO A 32 0.56 -22.22 -9.25
C PRO A 32 -0.01 -20.84 -8.89
N GLU A 33 0.03 -19.94 -9.84
CA GLU A 33 -0.63 -18.65 -9.73
C GLU A 33 -2.12 -18.86 -9.44
N ASP A 34 -2.63 -18.04 -8.52
CA ASP A 34 -4.06 -18.01 -8.23
C ASP A 34 -4.85 -17.34 -9.36
N ASN A 35 -6.14 -17.35 -9.22
CA ASN A 35 -7.03 -16.67 -10.14
C ASN A 35 -6.65 -15.20 -10.33
N TRP A 36 -6.97 -14.66 -11.48
CA TRP A 36 -6.94 -13.24 -11.72
C TRP A 36 -7.85 -12.54 -10.73
N VAL A 37 -7.30 -11.58 -9.99
CA VAL A 37 -8.05 -10.78 -9.03
C VAL A 37 -8.15 -9.36 -9.56
N TRP A 38 -9.37 -8.88 -9.63
CA TRP A 38 -9.69 -7.53 -10.06
C TRP A 38 -10.15 -6.68 -8.87
N ALA A 39 -9.48 -5.57 -8.62
CA ALA A 39 -9.86 -4.62 -7.59
C ALA A 39 -9.91 -3.19 -8.15
N PRO A 40 -10.95 -2.81 -8.88
CA PRO A 40 -11.04 -1.51 -9.56
C PRO A 40 -11.05 -0.33 -8.58
N THR A 41 -11.43 -0.55 -7.33
CA THR A 41 -11.46 0.49 -6.29
C THR A 41 -10.10 0.71 -5.62
N GLY A 42 -9.11 -0.15 -5.88
CA GLY A 42 -7.84 -0.13 -5.19
C GLY A 42 -7.94 -0.47 -3.69
N VAL A 43 -9.02 -1.14 -3.26
CA VAL A 43 -9.16 -1.69 -1.91
C VAL A 43 -8.19 -2.85 -1.72
N ILE A 44 -7.53 -2.91 -0.59
CA ILE A 44 -6.17 -3.37 -0.49
C ILE A 44 -6.00 -4.77 0.02
N ASN A 45 -6.94 -5.31 0.77
CA ASN A 45 -6.77 -6.59 1.44
C ASN A 45 -6.76 -7.81 0.50
N ILE A 46 -6.88 -7.60 -0.81
CA ILE A 46 -6.92 -8.67 -1.79
C ILE A 46 -5.53 -9.01 -2.32
N HIS A 47 -4.63 -8.00 -2.40
CA HIS A 47 -3.25 -8.18 -2.86
C HIS A 47 -2.33 -7.17 -2.19
N TYR A 48 -1.04 -7.44 -2.25
CA TYR A 48 -0.01 -6.51 -1.80
C TYR A 48 0.08 -5.33 -2.78
N PRO A 49 -0.30 -4.10 -2.38
CA PRO A 49 -0.28 -2.94 -3.27
C PRO A 49 1.11 -2.59 -3.80
N GLU A 50 2.15 -2.99 -3.12
CA GLU A 50 3.53 -2.86 -3.57
C GLU A 50 3.84 -3.62 -4.85
N LEU A 51 2.97 -4.56 -5.22
CA LEU A 51 3.06 -5.29 -6.48
C LEU A 51 2.25 -4.64 -7.60
N TRP A 52 1.51 -3.55 -7.31
CA TRP A 52 0.71 -2.87 -8.30
C TRP A 52 1.55 -1.90 -9.12
N SER A 53 1.13 -1.70 -10.36
CA SER A 53 1.72 -0.75 -11.29
C SER A 53 0.66 0.16 -11.89
N PHE A 54 1.10 1.25 -12.47
CA PHE A 54 0.25 2.10 -13.27
C PHE A 54 0.26 1.63 -14.72
N VAL A 55 -0.91 1.62 -15.36
CA VAL A 55 -1.06 1.37 -16.78
C VAL A 55 -1.44 2.69 -17.45
N PHE A 56 -0.66 3.06 -18.45
CA PHE A 56 -0.89 4.26 -19.25
C PHE A 56 -1.23 3.85 -20.67
N PHE A 57 -2.18 4.54 -21.24
CA PHE A 57 -2.52 4.40 -22.65
C PHE A 57 -1.98 5.62 -23.39
N SER A 58 -1.19 5.39 -24.42
CA SER A 58 -0.65 6.41 -25.31
C SER A 58 -1.16 6.18 -26.73
N ASP A 59 -1.39 7.27 -27.45
CA ASP A 59 -1.69 7.25 -28.89
C ASP A 59 -0.41 7.14 -29.74
N ASP A 60 0.75 7.24 -29.08
CA ASP A 60 2.04 7.10 -29.73
C ASP A 60 2.34 5.64 -30.08
N ARG A 61 3.03 5.43 -31.18
CA ARG A 61 3.51 4.09 -31.56
C ARG A 61 4.61 3.65 -30.61
N GLY A 62 4.57 2.38 -30.18
CA GLY A 62 5.22 1.77 -29.02
C GLY A 62 6.74 1.88 -28.87
N ASP A 63 7.43 2.65 -29.66
CA ASP A 63 8.87 2.92 -29.64
C ASP A 63 9.21 4.36 -29.22
N ALA A 64 8.22 5.22 -29.02
CA ALA A 64 8.44 6.58 -28.53
C ALA A 64 8.46 6.62 -26.97
N PRO A 65 9.36 7.38 -26.35
CA PRO A 65 9.32 7.61 -24.92
C PRO A 65 7.99 8.29 -24.55
N CYS A 66 7.22 7.66 -23.67
CA CYS A 66 5.98 8.23 -23.18
C CYS A 66 6.29 9.12 -21.97
N ASP A 67 5.93 10.39 -22.03
CA ASP A 67 6.00 11.30 -20.88
C ASP A 67 4.89 10.95 -19.88
N ILE A 68 5.27 10.18 -18.86
CA ILE A 68 4.35 9.69 -17.84
C ILE A 68 4.54 10.50 -16.57
N THR A 69 3.50 11.24 -16.20
CA THR A 69 3.46 11.95 -14.91
C THR A 69 2.48 11.26 -13.98
N ILE A 70 2.99 10.67 -12.90
CA ILE A 70 2.16 10.12 -11.83
C ILE A 70 1.72 11.27 -10.93
N PRO A 71 0.40 11.43 -10.67
CA PRO A 71 -0.07 12.46 -9.76
C PRO A 71 0.57 12.34 -8.37
N GLU A 72 0.98 13.47 -7.78
CA GLU A 72 1.65 13.50 -6.46
C GLU A 72 0.80 12.85 -5.36
N ASP A 73 -0.52 12.93 -5.44
CA ASP A 73 -1.41 12.26 -4.49
C ASP A 73 -1.28 10.73 -4.51
N GLU A 74 -0.84 10.12 -5.61
CA GLU A 74 -0.61 8.67 -5.65
C GLU A 74 0.64 8.30 -4.83
N TYR A 75 1.67 9.15 -4.83
CA TYR A 75 2.81 8.98 -3.93
C TYR A 75 2.41 9.16 -2.46
N ARG A 76 1.53 10.13 -2.15
CA ARG A 76 1.01 10.34 -0.79
C ARG A 76 0.15 9.18 -0.32
N LYS A 77 -0.70 8.65 -1.20
CA LYS A 77 -1.46 7.41 -0.91
C LYS A 77 -0.53 6.23 -0.62
N TRP A 78 0.61 6.17 -1.32
CA TRP A 78 1.60 5.13 -1.04
C TRP A 78 2.21 5.28 0.36
N GLU A 79 2.50 6.49 0.78
CA GLU A 79 2.96 6.72 2.17
C GLU A 79 1.90 6.32 3.21
N LEU A 80 0.63 6.65 2.97
CA LEU A 80 -0.47 6.19 3.82
C LEU A 80 -0.57 4.66 3.88
N ARG A 81 -0.30 3.96 2.79
CA ARG A 81 -0.29 2.49 2.77
C ARG A 81 0.80 1.88 3.63
N LYS A 82 1.97 2.51 3.68
CA LYS A 82 3.02 2.07 4.62
C LYS A 82 2.54 2.14 6.06
N LEU A 83 1.85 3.22 6.42
CA LEU A 83 1.26 3.36 7.76
C LEU A 83 0.14 2.34 8.01
N TYR A 84 -0.66 2.00 7.00
CA TYR A 84 -1.64 0.91 7.09
C TYR A 84 -0.98 -0.43 7.44
N TYR A 85 0.12 -0.77 6.79
CA TYR A 85 0.85 -1.99 7.12
C TYR A 85 1.47 -1.93 8.52
N ALA A 86 2.02 -0.77 8.90
CA ALA A 86 2.58 -0.60 10.23
C ALA A 86 1.53 -0.82 11.32
N GLU A 87 0.34 -0.25 11.16
CA GLU A 87 -0.77 -0.42 12.12
C GLU A 87 -1.25 -1.86 12.20
N ASN A 88 -1.36 -2.56 11.08
CA ASN A 88 -1.77 -3.96 11.07
C ASN A 88 -0.72 -4.85 11.76
N ILE A 89 0.56 -4.66 11.46
CA ILE A 89 1.65 -5.40 12.10
C ILE A 89 1.66 -5.12 13.61
N LEU A 90 1.51 -3.86 13.99
CA LEU A 90 1.49 -3.47 15.39
C LEU A 90 0.31 -4.11 16.13
N PHE A 91 -0.89 -4.06 15.53
CA PHE A 91 -2.08 -4.66 16.10
C PHE A 91 -1.95 -6.18 16.23
N GLU A 92 -1.41 -6.87 15.24
CA GLU A 92 -1.16 -8.32 15.30
C GLU A 92 -0.16 -8.69 16.42
N THR A 93 0.80 -7.82 16.71
CA THR A 93 1.85 -8.09 17.70
C THR A 93 1.50 -7.64 19.11
N THR A 94 0.73 -6.55 19.25
CA THR A 94 0.45 -5.92 20.55
C THR A 94 -1.02 -5.91 20.95
N GLY A 95 -1.93 -6.14 20.00
CA GLY A 95 -3.38 -6.04 20.19
C GLY A 95 -3.92 -4.60 20.20
N SER A 96 -3.13 -3.61 19.83
CA SER A 96 -3.53 -2.20 19.84
C SER A 96 -2.94 -1.43 18.67
N TYR A 97 -3.65 -0.38 18.25
CA TYR A 97 -3.17 0.61 17.29
C TYR A 97 -2.37 1.73 17.98
N SER A 98 -1.61 2.52 17.22
CA SER A 98 -0.80 3.61 17.76
C SER A 98 -1.11 4.93 17.06
N ASP A 99 -1.23 6.00 17.83
CA ASP A 99 -1.28 7.37 17.34
C ASP A 99 0.11 8.01 17.11
N SER A 100 1.17 7.23 17.37
CA SER A 100 2.56 7.69 17.25
C SER A 100 3.18 7.29 15.91
N LEU A 101 3.46 8.26 15.06
CA LEU A 101 4.19 8.03 13.81
C LEU A 101 5.55 7.37 14.03
N THR A 102 6.24 7.71 15.12
CA THR A 102 7.55 7.11 15.46
C THR A 102 7.41 5.60 15.71
N VAL A 103 6.42 5.18 16.48
CA VAL A 103 6.15 3.75 16.73
C VAL A 103 5.84 3.02 15.43
N LEU A 104 5.06 3.62 14.54
CA LEU A 104 4.73 3.02 13.25
C LEU A 104 5.97 2.88 12.35
N GLN A 105 6.84 3.88 12.33
CA GLN A 105 8.11 3.81 11.60
C GLN A 105 9.04 2.74 12.14
N GLU A 106 9.16 2.62 13.45
CA GLU A 106 9.94 1.56 14.11
C GLU A 106 9.37 0.17 13.81
N THR A 107 8.05 0.03 13.81
CA THR A 107 7.36 -1.20 13.42
C THR A 107 7.69 -1.62 11.99
N LEU A 108 7.61 -0.69 11.03
CA LEU A 108 8.02 -0.96 9.65
C LEU A 108 9.49 -1.35 9.55
N ALA A 109 10.36 -0.64 10.26
CA ALA A 109 11.80 -0.92 10.24
C ALA A 109 12.10 -2.34 10.74
N ALA A 110 11.36 -2.80 11.75
CA ALA A 110 11.57 -4.10 12.38
C ALA A 110 10.97 -5.27 11.59
N TYR A 111 9.78 -5.08 11.03
CA TYR A 111 8.96 -6.21 10.55
C TYR A 111 8.65 -6.19 9.06
N ALA A 112 8.76 -5.06 8.37
CA ALA A 112 8.51 -5.03 6.93
C ALA A 112 9.60 -5.80 6.16
N PRO A 113 9.26 -6.42 5.00
CA PRO A 113 10.23 -7.10 4.14
C PRO A 113 11.40 -6.20 3.71
N ASN A 114 12.55 -6.80 3.43
CA ASN A 114 13.77 -6.04 3.11
C ASN A 114 13.70 -5.25 1.80
N ASP A 115 12.96 -5.74 0.83
CA ASP A 115 12.70 -5.10 -0.47
C ASP A 115 11.56 -4.07 -0.42
N PHE A 116 10.87 -3.96 0.71
CA PHE A 116 9.88 -2.93 0.97
C PHE A 116 10.56 -1.61 1.38
N ASN A 117 10.16 -0.49 0.77
CA ASN A 117 10.65 0.81 1.21
C ASN A 117 10.06 1.20 2.57
N LYS A 118 10.84 1.00 3.63
CA LYS A 118 10.44 1.20 5.02
C LYS A 118 10.41 2.67 5.45
N THR A 119 11.02 3.56 4.67
CA THR A 119 11.06 4.99 5.00
C THR A 119 9.72 5.63 4.71
N VAL A 120 9.09 6.20 5.72
CA VAL A 120 7.87 7.01 5.59
C VAL A 120 8.27 8.46 5.36
N LYS A 121 7.81 9.03 4.25
CA LYS A 121 8.05 10.45 3.92
C LYS A 121 7.35 11.32 4.97
N ALA A 122 8.01 12.37 5.41
CA ALA A 122 7.43 13.34 6.33
C ALA A 122 6.32 14.15 5.60
N LEU A 123 5.08 13.83 5.91
CA LEU A 123 3.89 14.59 5.55
C LEU A 123 3.22 14.98 6.87
N ASP A 124 2.37 16.00 6.87
CA ASP A 124 1.65 16.44 8.07
C ASP A 124 0.54 15.43 8.40
N TYR A 125 0.91 14.31 9.02
CA TYR A 125 -0.03 13.26 9.42
C TYR A 125 -0.75 13.63 10.70
N THR A 126 -2.06 13.37 10.73
CA THR A 126 -2.85 13.25 11.94
C THR A 126 -3.30 11.81 12.08
N ILE A 127 -3.02 11.19 13.21
CA ILE A 127 -3.36 9.79 13.50
C ILE A 127 -4.30 9.76 14.69
N GLU A 128 -5.48 9.23 14.47
CA GLU A 128 -6.50 9.05 15.50
C GLU A 128 -6.79 7.56 15.67
N THR A 129 -6.75 7.06 16.88
CA THR A 129 -6.92 5.65 17.18
C THR A 129 -8.02 5.41 18.19
N THR A 130 -8.66 4.24 18.04
CA THR A 130 -9.57 3.65 19.05
C THR A 130 -9.10 2.24 19.34
N SER A 131 -9.78 1.52 20.24
CA SER A 131 -9.50 0.10 20.48
C SER A 131 -9.74 -0.81 19.27
N HIS A 132 -10.51 -0.36 18.27
CA HIS A 132 -10.95 -1.21 17.17
C HIS A 132 -10.70 -0.65 15.78
N SER A 133 -10.25 0.59 15.68
CA SER A 133 -10.04 1.26 14.40
C SER A 133 -9.07 2.41 14.52
N TYR A 134 -8.61 2.89 13.39
CA TYR A 134 -7.85 4.13 13.29
C TYR A 134 -8.25 4.91 12.04
N LEU A 135 -7.91 6.20 12.04
CA LEU A 135 -7.99 7.10 10.92
C LEU A 135 -6.67 7.86 10.80
N ILE A 136 -6.02 7.77 9.65
CA ILE A 136 -4.82 8.55 9.36
C ILE A 136 -5.14 9.54 8.26
N THR A 137 -4.85 10.80 8.50
CA THR A 137 -5.05 11.87 7.51
C THR A 137 -3.74 12.53 7.13
N CYS A 138 -3.64 12.98 5.89
CA CYS A 138 -2.59 13.89 5.46
C CYS A 138 -3.12 14.85 4.39
N PRO A 139 -2.48 16.02 4.20
CA PRO A 139 -2.86 16.94 3.14
C PRO A 139 -2.67 16.32 1.75
N SER A 140 -3.61 16.56 0.84
CA SER A 140 -3.42 16.32 -0.60
C SER A 140 -2.41 17.31 -1.17
N ALA A 141 -1.82 16.96 -2.30
CA ALA A 141 -0.84 17.80 -3.00
C ALA A 141 -1.40 19.16 -3.45
N ASP A 142 -2.70 19.24 -3.67
CA ASP A 142 -3.39 20.49 -4.05
C ASP A 142 -3.64 21.45 -2.89
N GLY A 143 -3.40 21.04 -1.65
CA GLY A 143 -3.61 21.82 -0.43
C GLY A 143 -5.07 22.10 -0.06
N ALA A 144 -6.02 21.79 -0.96
CA ALA A 144 -7.46 22.03 -0.75
C ALA A 144 -8.20 20.80 -0.20
N HIS A 145 -7.58 19.64 -0.27
CA HIS A 145 -8.16 18.37 0.14
C HIS A 145 -7.30 17.67 1.19
N LEU A 146 -7.92 16.70 1.85
CA LEU A 146 -7.25 15.73 2.72
C LEU A 146 -7.37 14.34 2.09
N LEU A 147 -6.34 13.52 2.30
CA LEU A 147 -6.37 12.09 2.05
C LEU A 147 -6.60 11.40 3.39
N LEU A 148 -7.62 10.57 3.46
CA LEU A 148 -8.04 9.84 4.64
C LEU A 148 -7.80 8.35 4.43
N LEU A 149 -7.00 7.74 5.29
CA LEU A 149 -6.81 6.29 5.32
C LEU A 149 -7.59 5.71 6.50
N TYR A 150 -8.50 4.81 6.20
CA TYR A 150 -9.28 4.07 7.20
C TYR A 150 -8.61 2.74 7.57
N SER A 151 -8.95 2.20 8.74
CA SER A 151 -8.42 0.94 9.24
C SER A 151 -8.71 -0.29 8.35
N ASN A 152 -9.68 -0.20 7.46
CA ASN A 152 -9.95 -1.21 6.43
C ASN A 152 -9.08 -1.06 5.17
N GLY A 153 -8.13 -0.13 5.16
CA GLY A 153 -7.23 0.16 4.04
C GLY A 153 -7.82 1.04 2.93
N LYS A 154 -9.07 1.50 3.05
CA LYS A 154 -9.66 2.43 2.10
C LYS A 154 -8.99 3.80 2.22
N VAL A 155 -8.67 4.42 1.09
CA VAL A 155 -8.20 5.81 1.04
C VAL A 155 -9.22 6.66 0.31
N GLU A 156 -9.67 7.73 0.94
CA GLU A 156 -10.56 8.73 0.35
C GLU A 156 -9.88 10.09 0.24
N LYS A 157 -10.29 10.87 -0.76
CA LYS A 157 -9.93 12.28 -0.89
C LYS A 157 -11.18 13.12 -0.61
N VAL A 158 -11.09 13.99 0.40
CA VAL A 158 -12.19 14.84 0.84
C VAL A 158 -11.78 16.32 0.84
N THR A 159 -12.72 17.20 0.64
CA THR A 159 -12.50 18.65 0.76
C THR A 159 -12.18 19.01 2.23
N ARG A 160 -11.24 19.89 2.43
CA ARG A 160 -10.76 20.34 3.74
C ARG A 160 -11.75 21.26 4.43
#